data_485cb5cabae942ccf7d6c844986343c4
#
_entry.id   485cb5cabae942ccf7d6c844986343c4
#
_cell.length_a   1.000
_cell.length_b   1.000
_cell.length_c   1.000
_cell.angle_alpha   90.00
_cell.angle_beta   90.00
_cell.angle_gamma   90.00
#
_symmetry.space_group_name_H-M   'P 1'
#
loop_
_entity.id
_entity.type
_entity.pdbx_description
1 polymer ?
#
loop_
_entity_poly.entity_id
_entity_poly.type
_entity_poly.pdbx_seq_one_letter_code
_entity_poly.pdbx_strand_id
1 'polypeptide(L)'
;MCIRDSHRIAHRCRWPWAMHIIHHSSQRFSLAVALRQGWTKHFTGTTFLKVPLVLIGFDPLMVIFCGALNAVYQFFLHTESVDKMPRWFEAIFNTPSHHRVHHGKNPQYLDSNYAGTLIIWDKLFGTFAAEDANDRPNYGLVKDLETYNPFRIFAHEYIGIAKDVFARGLSLKQRLLYVLAPPGWSHDGSRLSSRDIKRAAGVLDAPASSAPAGE
;
A
#
# COMPACT_ATOMS: atom_id res chain seq x y z
N MET A 1 5.69 14.06 0.20
CA MET A 1 4.50 13.99 -0.67
C MET A 1 4.69 13.03 -1.84
N CYS A 2 5.54 13.27 -2.83
CA CYS A 2 5.65 12.43 -4.03
C CYS A 2 5.90 10.93 -3.80
N ILE A 3 6.72 10.54 -2.80
CA ILE A 3 6.93 9.12 -2.44
C ILE A 3 5.64 8.51 -1.91
N ARG A 4 4.93 9.22 -1.03
CA ARG A 4 3.64 8.81 -0.50
C ARG A 4 2.60 8.63 -1.62
N ASP A 5 2.53 9.56 -2.56
CA ASP A 5 1.55 9.51 -3.65
C ASP A 5 1.85 8.39 -4.64
N SER A 6 3.13 8.16 -4.96
CA SER A 6 3.56 6.99 -5.76
C SER A 6 3.18 5.67 -5.08
N HIS A 7 3.32 5.60 -3.76
CA HIS A 7 2.94 4.44 -2.96
C HIS A 7 1.42 4.24 -2.95
N ARG A 8 0.65 5.34 -2.77
CA ARG A 8 -0.80 5.29 -2.88
C ARG A 8 -1.27 4.83 -4.27
N ILE A 9 -0.63 5.26 -5.34
CA ILE A 9 -0.94 4.78 -6.70
C ILE A 9 -0.69 3.28 -6.80
N ALA A 10 0.40 2.77 -6.19
CA ALA A 10 0.67 1.34 -6.16
C ALA A 10 -0.41 0.51 -5.45
N HIS A 11 -1.16 1.10 -4.52
CA HIS A 11 -2.30 0.46 -3.86
C HIS A 11 -3.64 0.67 -4.59
N ARG A 12 -3.79 1.78 -5.32
CA ARG A 12 -5.06 2.21 -5.91
C ARG A 12 -5.18 1.94 -7.40
N CYS A 13 -4.13 1.42 -8.03
CA CYS A 13 -4.13 1.00 -9.43
C CYS A 13 -3.57 -0.43 -9.51
N ARG A 14 -4.31 -1.32 -10.15
CA ARG A 14 -4.00 -2.77 -10.13
C ARG A 14 -2.68 -3.09 -10.83
N TRP A 15 -2.30 -2.36 -11.87
CA TRP A 15 -1.05 -2.61 -12.59
C TRP A 15 0.20 -2.38 -11.71
N PRO A 16 0.41 -1.22 -11.06
CA PRO A 16 1.51 -1.07 -10.12
C PRO A 16 1.32 -1.90 -8.84
N TRP A 17 0.08 -2.22 -8.43
CA TRP A 17 -0.17 -3.15 -7.34
C TRP A 17 0.41 -4.54 -7.60
N ALA A 18 0.37 -5.03 -8.83
CA ALA A 18 0.94 -6.33 -9.20
C ALA A 18 2.43 -6.48 -8.83
N MET A 19 3.18 -5.39 -8.81
CA MET A 19 4.56 -5.35 -8.29
C MET A 19 4.58 -5.25 -6.76
N HIS A 20 3.67 -4.45 -6.18
CA HIS A 20 3.70 -4.12 -4.75
C HIS A 20 3.06 -5.20 -3.87
N ILE A 21 2.10 -5.96 -4.39
CA ILE A 21 1.43 -7.08 -3.70
C ILE A 21 2.41 -8.11 -3.14
N ILE A 22 3.58 -8.29 -3.77
CA ILE A 22 4.63 -9.18 -3.32
C ILE A 22 5.11 -8.79 -1.93
N HIS A 23 5.26 -7.49 -1.69
CA HIS A 23 5.66 -6.91 -0.42
C HIS A 23 4.60 -7.15 0.66
N HIS A 24 3.32 -6.98 0.35
CA HIS A 24 2.20 -7.20 1.26
C HIS A 24 1.81 -8.67 1.45
N SER A 25 2.31 -9.60 0.64
CA SER A 25 1.88 -11.00 0.67
C SER A 25 2.43 -11.82 1.85
N SER A 26 3.27 -11.24 2.70
CA SER A 26 3.78 -11.92 3.89
C SER A 26 2.77 -11.90 5.02
N GLN A 27 2.46 -13.06 5.59
CA GLN A 27 1.63 -13.22 6.79
C GLN A 27 2.41 -12.95 8.09
N ARG A 28 3.69 -12.60 8.00
CA ARG A 28 4.55 -12.23 9.12
C ARG A 28 5.14 -10.86 8.84
N PHE A 29 5.37 -10.08 9.89
CA PHE A 29 5.95 -8.75 9.79
C PHE A 29 7.34 -8.73 10.43
N SER A 30 8.36 -8.39 9.66
CA SER A 30 9.75 -8.34 10.12
C SER A 30 10.60 -7.57 9.12
N LEU A 31 11.84 -7.23 9.48
CA LEU A 31 12.81 -6.58 8.59
C LEU A 31 13.00 -7.33 7.25
N ALA A 32 12.83 -8.65 7.22
CA ALA A 32 12.91 -9.42 5.99
C ALA A 32 11.78 -9.07 4.98
N VAL A 33 10.63 -8.57 5.45
CA VAL A 33 9.53 -8.12 4.59
C VAL A 33 9.94 -6.88 3.81
N ALA A 34 10.74 -5.99 4.41
CA ALA A 34 11.28 -4.82 3.72
C ALA A 34 12.09 -5.18 2.47
N LEU A 35 12.78 -6.33 2.48
CA LEU A 35 13.57 -6.84 1.35
C LEU A 35 12.73 -7.58 0.31
N ARG A 36 11.47 -7.88 0.62
CA ARG A 36 10.55 -8.56 -0.26
C ARG A 36 9.95 -7.58 -1.27
N GLN A 37 10.74 -7.22 -2.28
CA GLN A 37 10.40 -6.21 -3.27
C GLN A 37 10.15 -6.83 -4.65
N GLY A 38 9.19 -6.25 -5.37
CA GLY A 38 8.96 -6.62 -6.78
C GLY A 38 10.06 -6.07 -7.69
N TRP A 39 10.80 -6.95 -8.34
CA TRP A 39 11.87 -6.57 -9.28
C TRP A 39 11.36 -6.00 -10.61
N THR A 40 10.07 -6.06 -10.86
CA THR A 40 9.40 -5.47 -12.04
C THR A 40 9.09 -3.98 -11.90
N LYS A 41 9.57 -3.29 -10.89
CA LYS A 41 9.28 -1.87 -10.61
C LYS A 41 9.46 -0.95 -11.83
N HIS A 42 10.48 -1.19 -12.64
CA HIS A 42 10.74 -0.40 -13.84
C HIS A 42 9.69 -0.67 -14.93
N PHE A 43 9.21 -1.91 -15.06
CA PHE A 43 8.19 -2.29 -16.04
C PHE A 43 6.79 -1.82 -15.67
N THR A 44 6.49 -1.62 -14.38
CA THR A 44 5.19 -1.10 -13.94
C THR A 44 5.04 0.41 -14.14
N GLY A 45 6.10 1.09 -14.53
CA GLY A 45 6.07 2.54 -14.79
C GLY A 45 6.12 3.41 -13.53
N THR A 46 6.16 2.84 -12.33
CA THR A 46 6.20 3.61 -11.07
C THR A 46 7.43 4.50 -10.94
N THR A 47 8.52 4.16 -11.62
CA THR A 47 9.73 4.99 -11.68
C THR A 47 9.46 6.32 -12.39
N PHE A 48 8.60 6.34 -13.41
CA PHE A 48 8.25 7.54 -14.17
C PHE A 48 7.42 8.54 -13.35
N LEU A 49 6.79 8.12 -12.25
CA LEU A 49 6.08 9.03 -11.35
C LEU A 49 7.00 10.08 -10.70
N LYS A 50 8.31 9.90 -10.79
CA LYS A 50 9.31 10.87 -10.32
C LYS A 50 9.79 11.84 -11.40
N VAL A 51 9.54 11.55 -12.67
CA VAL A 51 9.96 12.40 -13.80
C VAL A 51 9.44 13.84 -13.69
N PRO A 52 8.19 14.10 -13.27
CA PRO A 52 7.72 15.48 -13.08
C PRO A 52 8.60 16.31 -12.13
N LEU A 53 9.22 15.70 -11.10
CA LEU A 53 10.14 16.40 -10.20
C LEU A 53 11.37 16.91 -10.96
N VAL A 54 11.92 16.08 -11.86
CA VAL A 54 13.07 16.45 -12.68
C VAL A 54 12.69 17.56 -13.67
N LEU A 55 11.50 17.46 -14.28
CA LEU A 55 11.02 18.46 -15.21
C LEU A 55 10.80 19.86 -14.60
N ILE A 56 10.47 19.91 -13.31
CA ILE A 56 10.34 21.20 -12.56
C ILE A 56 11.65 21.66 -11.93
N GLY A 57 12.79 21.01 -12.26
CA GLY A 57 14.13 21.49 -11.95
C GLY A 57 14.82 20.81 -10.77
N PHE A 58 14.26 19.74 -10.17
CA PHE A 58 15.02 18.97 -9.17
C PHE A 58 16.11 18.12 -9.85
N ASP A 59 17.29 18.15 -9.27
CA ASP A 59 18.41 17.33 -9.74
C ASP A 59 18.06 15.83 -9.66
N PRO A 60 18.25 15.04 -10.74
CA PRO A 60 17.93 13.62 -10.77
C PRO A 60 18.66 12.81 -9.69
N LEU A 61 19.94 13.14 -9.40
CA LEU A 61 20.71 12.45 -8.37
C LEU A 61 20.13 12.72 -6.97
N MET A 62 19.68 13.95 -6.71
CA MET A 62 18.98 14.30 -5.48
C MET A 62 17.69 13.50 -5.33
N VAL A 63 16.90 13.37 -6.39
CA VAL A 63 15.66 12.58 -6.38
C VAL A 63 15.95 11.10 -6.08
N ILE A 64 17.00 10.55 -6.67
CA ILE A 64 17.45 9.17 -6.41
C ILE A 64 17.93 9.04 -4.96
N PHE A 65 18.77 9.95 -4.50
CA PHE A 65 19.32 9.94 -3.13
C PHE A 65 18.22 10.02 -2.07
N CYS A 66 17.27 10.94 -2.21
CA CYS A 66 16.11 11.02 -1.31
C CYS A 66 15.28 9.73 -1.32
N GLY A 67 15.15 9.10 -2.49
CA GLY A 67 14.50 7.79 -2.62
C GLY A 67 15.23 6.68 -1.88
N ALA A 68 16.57 6.66 -1.93
CA ALA A 68 17.40 5.71 -1.22
C ALA A 68 17.33 5.91 0.30
N LEU A 69 17.46 7.15 0.77
CA LEU A 69 17.29 7.48 2.20
C LEU A 69 15.92 7.05 2.73
N ASN A 70 14.86 7.31 1.96
CA ASN A 70 13.52 6.86 2.32
C ASN A 70 13.42 5.33 2.39
N ALA A 71 14.07 4.61 1.48
CA ALA A 71 14.07 3.15 1.51
C ALA A 71 14.78 2.59 2.74
N VAL A 72 15.93 3.18 3.13
CA VAL A 72 16.65 2.85 4.37
C VAL A 72 15.78 3.15 5.59
N TYR A 73 15.12 4.30 5.63
CA TYR A 73 14.22 4.64 6.72
C TYR A 73 13.08 3.61 6.83
N GLN A 74 12.40 3.30 5.73
CA GLN A 74 11.31 2.33 5.71
C GLN A 74 11.76 0.91 6.09
N PHE A 75 13.00 0.52 5.77
CA PHE A 75 13.52 -0.79 6.20
C PHE A 75 13.35 -0.99 7.70
N PHE A 76 13.73 0.01 8.51
CA PHE A 76 13.65 -0.07 9.98
C PHE A 76 12.22 0.01 10.52
N LEU A 77 11.24 0.44 9.72
CA LEU A 77 9.84 0.45 10.13
C LEU A 77 9.21 -0.95 10.16
N HIS A 78 9.81 -1.93 9.45
CA HIS A 78 9.28 -3.30 9.35
C HIS A 78 9.63 -4.14 10.58
N THR A 79 9.15 -3.73 11.75
CA THR A 79 9.43 -4.43 13.00
C THR A 79 8.25 -4.39 13.96
N GLU A 80 8.06 -5.48 14.71
CA GLU A 80 7.14 -5.57 15.84
C GLU A 80 7.84 -5.33 17.20
N SER A 81 9.19 -5.18 17.20
CA SER A 81 9.97 -4.97 18.41
C SER A 81 9.80 -3.58 19.02
N VAL A 82 9.33 -2.61 18.24
CA VAL A 82 9.01 -1.25 18.68
C VAL A 82 7.50 -1.10 18.67
N ASP A 83 6.89 -0.95 19.85
CA ASP A 83 5.44 -0.81 19.96
C ASP A 83 5.00 0.55 19.43
N LYS A 84 5.16 1.63 20.19
CA LYS A 84 4.87 3.00 19.77
C LYS A 84 6.05 3.92 20.10
N MET A 85 6.25 4.88 19.25
CA MET A 85 7.23 5.96 19.47
C MET A 85 6.59 7.08 20.30
N PRO A 86 7.40 8.02 20.85
CA PRO A 86 6.86 9.19 21.55
C PRO A 86 5.84 9.95 20.69
N ARG A 87 4.78 10.47 21.30
CA ARG A 87 3.64 11.13 20.62
C ARG A 87 4.07 12.24 19.64
N TRP A 88 5.05 13.05 20.01
CA TRP A 88 5.56 14.12 19.14
C TRP A 88 6.20 13.58 17.88
N PHE A 89 6.87 12.42 17.97
CA PHE A 89 7.51 11.77 16.84
C PHE A 89 6.45 11.14 15.91
N GLU A 90 5.48 10.42 16.46
CA GLU A 90 4.35 9.83 15.70
C GLU A 90 3.41 10.91 15.12
N ALA A 91 3.45 12.13 15.64
CA ALA A 91 2.70 13.23 15.05
C ALA A 91 3.23 13.62 13.67
N ILE A 92 4.53 13.50 13.43
CA ILE A 92 5.24 14.02 12.24
C ILE A 92 5.76 12.87 11.37
N PHE A 93 6.40 11.88 12.00
CA PHE A 93 7.10 10.82 11.28
C PHE A 93 6.29 9.53 11.17
N ASN A 94 6.52 8.80 10.11
CA ASN A 94 6.05 7.43 9.98
C ASN A 94 6.85 6.53 10.95
N THR A 95 6.19 5.62 11.65
CA THR A 95 6.77 4.79 12.70
C THR A 95 6.47 3.31 12.44
N PRO A 96 7.11 2.37 13.16
CA PRO A 96 6.74 0.97 13.07
C PRO A 96 5.25 0.72 13.30
N SER A 97 4.62 1.41 14.26
CA SER A 97 3.18 1.31 14.52
C SER A 97 2.35 1.71 13.29
N HIS A 98 2.67 2.86 12.66
CA HIS A 98 1.99 3.31 11.47
C HIS A 98 2.20 2.36 10.28
N HIS A 99 3.38 1.78 10.15
CA HIS A 99 3.73 0.89 9.05
C HIS A 99 3.13 -0.52 9.23
N ARG A 100 2.99 -1.00 10.48
CA ARG A 100 2.19 -2.21 10.78
C ARG A 100 0.76 -2.06 10.29
N VAL A 101 0.12 -0.92 10.59
CA VAL A 101 -1.23 -0.59 10.09
C VAL A 101 -1.28 -0.62 8.56
N HIS A 102 -0.27 -0.03 7.90
CA HIS A 102 -0.17 -0.05 6.44
C HIS A 102 -0.15 -1.47 5.86
N HIS A 103 0.51 -2.41 6.53
CA HIS A 103 0.56 -3.83 6.14
C HIS A 103 -0.64 -4.64 6.65
N GLY A 104 -1.53 -4.03 7.44
CA GLY A 104 -2.70 -4.70 8.00
C GLY A 104 -3.78 -4.98 6.96
N LYS A 105 -4.32 -6.22 6.96
CA LYS A 105 -5.45 -6.62 6.14
C LYS A 105 -6.81 -6.49 6.84
N ASN A 106 -6.83 -6.04 8.12
CA ASN A 106 -8.06 -5.73 8.83
C ASN A 106 -8.83 -4.64 8.05
N PRO A 107 -10.17 -4.70 7.94
CA PRO A 107 -10.94 -3.75 7.13
C PRO A 107 -10.62 -2.29 7.40
N GLN A 108 -10.47 -1.88 8.67
CA GLN A 108 -10.17 -0.49 9.04
C GLN A 108 -8.78 -0.01 8.59
N TYR A 109 -7.82 -0.94 8.40
CA TYR A 109 -6.43 -0.63 8.03
C TYR A 109 -6.17 -0.63 6.54
N LEU A 110 -7.01 -1.29 5.73
CA LEU A 110 -6.83 -1.36 4.29
C LEU A 110 -6.63 0.04 3.70
N ASP A 111 -5.67 0.17 2.78
CA ASP A 111 -5.42 1.42 2.06
C ASP A 111 -5.20 2.64 2.97
N SER A 112 -4.41 2.49 4.03
CA SER A 112 -4.05 3.53 4.99
C SER A 112 -2.53 3.69 5.11
N ASN A 113 -2.07 4.83 5.65
CA ASN A 113 -0.68 5.11 6.02
C ASN A 113 0.36 4.88 4.89
N TYR A 114 0.17 5.53 3.75
CA TYR A 114 1.07 5.40 2.59
C TYR A 114 2.41 6.11 2.74
N ALA A 115 2.61 6.89 3.81
CA ALA A 115 3.82 7.68 3.99
C ALA A 115 5.08 6.82 4.02
N GLY A 116 6.14 7.31 3.38
CA GLY A 116 7.47 6.77 3.58
C GLY A 116 8.08 7.25 4.88
N THR A 117 8.36 8.55 5.00
CA THR A 117 9.02 9.16 6.16
C THR A 117 8.08 10.06 6.97
N LEU A 118 7.28 10.92 6.33
CA LEU A 118 6.45 11.92 7.00
C LEU A 118 4.98 11.54 6.96
N ILE A 119 4.44 11.11 8.11
CA ILE A 119 3.03 10.68 8.26
C ILE A 119 2.05 11.86 8.19
N ILE A 120 2.52 13.08 8.35
CA ILE A 120 1.70 14.31 8.23
C ILE A 120 0.90 14.35 6.92
N TRP A 121 1.45 13.78 5.84
CA TRP A 121 0.78 13.74 4.55
C TRP A 121 -0.46 12.83 4.56
N ASP A 122 -0.40 11.70 5.28
CA ASP A 122 -1.58 10.83 5.41
C ASP A 122 -2.64 11.47 6.30
N LYS A 123 -2.23 12.18 7.36
CA LYS A 123 -3.14 12.96 8.20
C LYS A 123 -3.82 14.07 7.40
N LEU A 124 -3.05 14.83 6.62
CA LEU A 124 -3.57 15.93 5.80
C LEU A 124 -4.54 15.45 4.70
N PHE A 125 -4.25 14.31 4.10
CA PHE A 125 -5.07 13.77 3.00
C PHE A 125 -6.10 12.71 3.44
N GLY A 126 -6.35 12.58 4.75
CA GLY A 126 -7.40 11.69 5.28
C GLY A 126 -7.15 10.20 5.03
N THR A 127 -5.89 9.79 4.93
CA THR A 127 -5.50 8.37 4.74
C THR A 127 -4.74 7.81 5.96
N PHE A 128 -4.75 8.54 7.07
CA PHE A 128 -4.15 8.09 8.32
C PHE A 128 -5.10 7.16 9.10
N ALA A 129 -4.57 6.07 9.61
CA ALA A 129 -5.20 5.22 10.60
C ALA A 129 -4.18 4.92 11.72
N ALA A 130 -4.60 5.09 12.97
CA ALA A 130 -3.80 4.71 14.12
C ALA A 130 -3.89 3.20 14.38
N GLU A 131 -2.84 2.60 14.93
CA GLU A 131 -2.87 1.22 15.39
C GLU A 131 -3.74 1.12 16.66
N ASP A 132 -4.75 0.26 16.60
CA ASP A 132 -5.59 -0.08 17.76
C ASP A 132 -4.94 -1.23 18.54
N ALA A 133 -4.74 -1.04 19.85
CA ALA A 133 -4.20 -2.05 20.73
C ALA A 133 -5.12 -3.27 20.88
N ASN A 134 -6.44 -3.07 20.71
CA ASN A 134 -7.45 -4.12 20.84
C ASN A 134 -7.69 -4.88 19.53
N ASP A 135 -7.29 -4.33 18.38
CA ASP A 135 -7.40 -4.97 17.08
C ASP A 135 -6.11 -4.74 16.29
N ARG A 136 -5.07 -5.46 16.70
CA ARG A 136 -3.74 -5.35 16.08
C ARG A 136 -3.77 -5.76 14.61
N PRO A 137 -2.87 -5.20 13.79
CA PRO A 137 -2.78 -5.53 12.37
C PRO A 137 -2.56 -7.03 12.14
N ASN A 138 -3.44 -7.62 11.33
CA ASN A 138 -3.30 -8.96 10.79
C ASN A 138 -2.67 -8.83 9.39
N TYR A 139 -1.54 -9.49 9.16
CA TYR A 139 -0.73 -9.31 7.95
C TYR A 139 -1.09 -10.30 6.85
N GLY A 140 -0.72 -9.95 5.63
CA GLY A 140 -0.98 -10.73 4.43
C GLY A 140 -1.94 -10.02 3.48
N LEU A 141 -2.46 -10.77 2.53
CA LEU A 141 -3.46 -10.29 1.58
C LEU A 141 -4.86 -10.59 2.12
N VAL A 142 -5.86 -9.84 1.69
CA VAL A 142 -7.28 -10.14 1.99
C VAL A 142 -7.62 -11.58 1.60
N LYS A 143 -7.07 -12.03 0.48
CA LYS A 143 -7.07 -13.44 0.08
C LYS A 143 -5.64 -13.92 -0.02
N ASP A 144 -5.19 -14.66 0.98
CA ASP A 144 -3.83 -15.17 1.04
C ASP A 144 -3.54 -16.18 -0.09
N LEU A 145 -2.29 -16.24 -0.50
CA LEU A 145 -1.85 -17.09 -1.63
C LEU A 145 -1.59 -18.55 -1.25
N GLU A 146 -1.48 -18.83 0.05
CA GLU A 146 -1.20 -20.17 0.61
C GLU A 146 -0.02 -20.88 -0.10
N THR A 147 1.02 -20.13 -0.42
CA THR A 147 2.20 -20.64 -1.11
C THR A 147 3.46 -19.92 -0.69
N TYR A 148 4.58 -20.65 -0.60
CA TYR A 148 5.93 -20.11 -0.43
C TYR A 148 6.73 -20.11 -1.73
N ASN A 149 6.16 -20.55 -2.86
CA ASN A 149 6.83 -20.52 -4.15
C ASN A 149 7.00 -19.07 -4.63
N PRO A 150 8.25 -18.57 -4.75
CA PRO A 150 8.51 -17.16 -5.08
C PRO A 150 8.00 -16.80 -6.49
N PHE A 151 8.04 -17.70 -7.45
CA PHE A 151 7.53 -17.47 -8.80
C PHE A 151 6.00 -17.32 -8.81
N ARG A 152 5.28 -18.13 -8.03
CA ARG A 152 3.82 -17.99 -7.89
C ARG A 152 3.47 -16.69 -7.19
N ILE A 153 4.16 -16.32 -6.11
CA ILE A 153 3.96 -15.07 -5.40
C ILE A 153 4.19 -13.88 -6.34
N PHE A 154 5.23 -13.94 -7.17
CA PHE A 154 5.56 -12.89 -8.11
C PHE A 154 4.56 -12.79 -9.26
N ALA A 155 4.18 -13.90 -9.88
CA ALA A 155 3.45 -13.91 -11.14
C ALA A 155 1.92 -13.85 -10.99
N HIS A 156 1.36 -14.19 -9.81
CA HIS A 156 -0.08 -14.44 -9.66
C HIS A 156 -0.95 -13.26 -10.08
N GLU A 157 -0.59 -12.03 -9.72
CA GLU A 157 -1.42 -10.87 -10.02
C GLU A 157 -1.27 -10.45 -11.50
N TYR A 158 -0.07 -10.58 -12.09
CA TYR A 158 0.12 -10.38 -13.53
C TYR A 158 -0.68 -11.39 -14.35
N ILE A 159 -0.68 -12.65 -13.93
CA ILE A 159 -1.50 -13.70 -14.55
C ILE A 159 -2.99 -13.37 -14.36
N GLY A 160 -3.39 -12.88 -13.18
CA GLY A 160 -4.75 -12.43 -12.90
C GLY A 160 -5.19 -11.31 -13.84
N ILE A 161 -4.36 -10.28 -14.01
CA ILE A 161 -4.60 -9.17 -14.95
C ILE A 161 -4.75 -9.70 -16.38
N ALA A 162 -3.82 -10.55 -16.83
CA ALA A 162 -3.88 -11.12 -18.17
C ALA A 162 -5.17 -11.91 -18.40
N LYS A 163 -5.54 -12.80 -17.48
CA LYS A 163 -6.80 -13.56 -17.56
C LYS A 163 -8.02 -12.65 -17.69
N ASP A 164 -8.08 -11.58 -16.88
CA ASP A 164 -9.20 -10.65 -16.90
C ASP A 164 -9.24 -9.83 -18.20
N VAL A 165 -8.10 -9.32 -18.65
CA VAL A 165 -8.01 -8.51 -19.89
C VAL A 165 -8.39 -9.33 -21.11
N PHE A 166 -8.02 -10.61 -21.18
CA PHE A 166 -8.33 -11.50 -22.29
C PHE A 166 -9.65 -12.28 -22.15
N ALA A 167 -10.42 -12.04 -21.09
CA ALA A 167 -11.73 -12.66 -20.93
C ALA A 167 -12.70 -12.30 -22.05
N ARG A 168 -13.57 -13.25 -22.44
CA ARG A 168 -14.56 -13.05 -23.50
C ARG A 168 -15.69 -12.13 -23.03
N GLY A 169 -16.32 -11.43 -23.96
CA GLY A 169 -17.51 -10.62 -23.67
C GLY A 169 -17.25 -9.25 -23.05
N LEU A 170 -15.97 -8.88 -22.80
CA LEU A 170 -15.62 -7.59 -22.20
C LEU A 170 -15.43 -6.48 -23.25
N SER A 171 -15.98 -5.30 -22.96
CA SER A 171 -15.68 -4.07 -23.70
C SER A 171 -14.23 -3.61 -23.49
N LEU A 172 -13.70 -2.80 -24.41
CA LEU A 172 -12.38 -2.21 -24.27
C LEU A 172 -12.22 -1.41 -22.96
N LYS A 173 -13.26 -0.67 -22.55
CA LYS A 173 -13.31 0.07 -21.30
C LYS A 173 -13.15 -0.86 -20.08
N GLN A 174 -13.85 -1.99 -20.07
CA GLN A 174 -13.75 -2.96 -18.97
C GLN A 174 -12.35 -3.59 -18.91
N ARG A 175 -11.75 -3.93 -20.05
CA ARG A 175 -10.37 -4.44 -20.13
C ARG A 175 -9.37 -3.43 -19.56
N LEU A 176 -9.50 -2.16 -19.91
CA LEU A 176 -8.67 -1.08 -19.38
C LEU A 176 -8.87 -0.92 -17.88
N LEU A 177 -10.09 -0.99 -17.37
CA LEU A 177 -10.38 -0.93 -15.94
C LEU A 177 -9.81 -2.12 -15.17
N TYR A 178 -9.72 -3.32 -15.74
CA TYR A 178 -9.02 -4.44 -15.10
C TYR A 178 -7.52 -4.19 -14.88
N VAL A 179 -6.93 -3.26 -15.60
CA VAL A 179 -5.54 -2.83 -15.44
C VAL A 179 -5.40 -1.64 -14.48
N LEU A 180 -6.30 -0.65 -14.60
CA LEU A 180 -6.15 0.66 -13.97
C LEU A 180 -7.01 0.86 -12.72
N ALA A 181 -8.14 0.17 -12.59
CA ALA A 181 -9.00 0.28 -11.41
C ALA A 181 -8.31 -0.28 -10.15
N PRO A 182 -8.81 0.04 -8.96
CA PRO A 182 -8.26 -0.50 -7.72
C PRO A 182 -8.26 -2.04 -7.70
N PRO A 183 -7.29 -2.67 -7.02
CA PRO A 183 -7.30 -4.11 -6.77
C PRO A 183 -8.65 -4.57 -6.20
N GLY A 184 -9.14 -5.72 -6.66
CA GLY A 184 -10.45 -6.24 -6.27
C GLY A 184 -11.63 -5.65 -7.04
N TRP A 185 -11.43 -4.70 -7.95
CA TRP A 185 -12.49 -4.27 -8.85
C TRP A 185 -12.84 -5.36 -9.88
N SER A 186 -14.13 -5.51 -10.19
CA SER A 186 -14.61 -6.33 -11.30
C SER A 186 -15.81 -5.65 -11.98
N HIS A 187 -16.00 -5.92 -13.27
CA HIS A 187 -17.05 -5.30 -14.08
C HIS A 187 -18.47 -5.72 -13.68
N ASP A 188 -18.59 -6.85 -13.03
CA ASP A 188 -19.83 -7.50 -12.60
C ASP A 188 -20.06 -7.43 -11.07
N GLY A 189 -19.14 -6.78 -10.33
CA GLY A 189 -19.21 -6.71 -8.88
C GLY A 189 -18.91 -8.03 -8.14
N SER A 190 -18.41 -9.06 -8.85
CA SER A 190 -18.09 -10.37 -8.25
C SER A 190 -16.89 -10.35 -7.28
N ARG A 191 -16.13 -9.25 -7.28
CA ARG A 191 -14.98 -9.03 -6.39
C ARG A 191 -15.18 -7.77 -5.56
N LEU A 192 -14.49 -7.68 -4.44
CA LEU A 192 -14.56 -6.53 -3.53
C LEU A 192 -13.23 -5.77 -3.53
N SER A 193 -13.30 -4.47 -3.79
CA SER A 193 -12.17 -3.56 -3.55
C SER A 193 -12.03 -3.27 -2.05
N SER A 194 -10.89 -2.71 -1.64
CA SER A 194 -10.67 -2.27 -0.26
C SER A 194 -11.79 -1.33 0.23
N ARG A 195 -12.33 -0.49 -0.67
CA ARG A 195 -13.45 0.42 -0.34
C ARG A 195 -14.74 -0.35 -0.05
N ASP A 196 -15.03 -1.38 -0.84
CA ASP A 196 -16.22 -2.21 -0.65
C ASP A 196 -16.13 -3.00 0.65
N ILE A 197 -14.95 -3.52 0.96
CA ILE A 197 -14.67 -4.23 2.23
C ILE A 197 -14.86 -3.27 3.42
N LYS A 198 -14.28 -2.06 3.36
CA LYS A 198 -14.46 -1.03 4.41
C LYS A 198 -15.92 -0.66 4.60
N ARG A 199 -16.69 -0.52 3.51
CA ARG A 199 -18.13 -0.23 3.58
C ARG A 199 -18.90 -1.39 4.21
N ALA A 200 -18.63 -2.60 3.80
CA ALA A 200 -19.28 -3.80 4.36
C ALA A 200 -18.98 -4.00 5.85
N ALA A 201 -17.81 -3.54 6.31
CA ALA A 201 -17.41 -3.56 7.72
C ALA A 201 -17.88 -2.31 8.52
N GLY A 202 -18.65 -1.39 7.91
CA GLY A 202 -19.11 -0.16 8.58
C GLY A 202 -18.01 0.88 8.88
N VAL A 203 -16.82 0.71 8.30
CA VAL A 203 -15.67 1.60 8.57
C VAL A 203 -15.80 2.95 7.86
N LEU A 204 -16.39 2.99 6.67
CA LEU A 204 -16.53 4.22 5.89
C LEU A 204 -17.69 5.11 6.35
N ASP A 205 -18.67 4.53 7.00
CA ASP A 205 -19.86 5.22 7.48
C ASP A 205 -19.74 5.62 8.97
N ALA A 206 -18.69 5.17 9.65
CA ALA A 206 -18.39 5.59 11.01
C ALA A 206 -17.88 7.04 11.01
N PRO A 207 -18.40 7.93 11.90
CA PRO A 207 -17.81 9.24 12.10
C PRO A 207 -16.32 9.06 12.45
N ALA A 208 -15.45 9.91 11.89
CA ALA A 208 -14.01 9.85 12.18
C ALA A 208 -13.85 9.75 13.71
N SER A 209 -13.33 8.63 14.20
CA SER A 209 -13.15 8.43 15.64
C SER A 209 -12.26 9.58 16.11
N SER A 210 -12.81 10.44 16.95
CA SER A 210 -12.02 11.40 17.70
C SER A 210 -10.94 10.59 18.42
N ALA A 211 -9.69 10.79 18.01
CA ALA A 211 -8.59 10.26 18.80
C ALA A 211 -8.84 10.69 20.24
N PRO A 212 -8.73 9.80 21.26
CA PRO A 212 -8.96 10.21 22.62
C PRO A 212 -8.05 11.39 22.91
N ALA A 213 -8.67 12.52 23.23
CA ALA A 213 -7.97 13.66 23.79
C ALA A 213 -7.31 13.13 25.07
N GLY A 214 -5.98 13.17 25.08
CA GLY A 214 -5.20 12.52 26.12
C GLY A 214 -5.55 12.97 27.52
N GLU A 215 -5.59 12.05 28.41
CA GLU A 215 -5.15 12.22 29.81
C GLU A 215 -3.65 11.87 29.90
#